data_e3fe7dca83a8bb4e88e80076dca839cd
#
_entry.id   e3fe7dca83a8bb4e88e80076dca839cd
#
_cell.length_a   1.000
_cell.length_b   1.000
_cell.length_c   1.000
_cell.angle_alpha   90.00
_cell.angle_beta   90.00
_cell.angle_gamma   90.00
#
_symmetry.space_group_name_H-M   'P 1'
#
loop_
_entity.id
_entity.type
_entity.pdbx_description
1 polymer ?
#
loop_
_entity_poly.entity_id
_entity_poly.type
_entity_poly.pdbx_seq_one_letter_code
_entity_poly.pdbx_strand_id
1 'polypeptide(L)'
;PGVGENLRDHYATRLTASVDGVQTINDKAHGIKLVGEVAKYCIGQQSILKLGPTTVFCFWRSKPGLTNPDVQINFTPGTHQRGMQSTLEKKSGFTLATWQHRPESSGYVRSVTNNPFDKPEIQPNYLSDEEDQRVILDATKLCRRLMQTDALKPFQVKETYPGISIQNDNELLHSIRDMGQSIYHLMGTCRMGPINDPMAVVDDQLKVHGIDNLRIIDASIMPTMI
;
A
#
# COMPACT_ATOMS: atom_id res chain seq x y z
N PRO A 1 -12.00 -19.91 18.20
CA PRO A 1 -12.76 -19.54 16.98
C PRO A 1 -12.10 -18.36 16.23
N GLY A 2 -11.42 -17.43 16.94
CA GLY A 2 -10.83 -16.23 16.34
C GLY A 2 -9.53 -16.41 15.59
N VAL A 3 -8.85 -17.56 15.70
CA VAL A 3 -7.58 -17.82 15.01
C VAL A 3 -7.80 -17.84 13.49
N GLY A 4 -7.04 -17.00 12.79
CA GLY A 4 -7.13 -16.85 11.36
C GLY A 4 -8.20 -15.87 10.86
N GLU A 5 -9.11 -15.42 11.74
CA GLU A 5 -10.15 -14.43 11.40
C GLU A 5 -9.62 -13.00 11.53
N ASN A 6 -10.40 -12.01 11.03
CA ASN A 6 -10.05 -10.59 11.10
C ASN A 6 -8.72 -10.23 10.40
N LEU A 7 -8.38 -10.92 9.31
CA LEU A 7 -7.25 -10.54 8.48
C LEU A 7 -7.48 -9.12 7.94
N ARG A 8 -6.58 -8.21 8.26
CA ARG A 8 -6.57 -6.84 7.73
C ARG A 8 -5.27 -6.56 7.03
N ASP A 9 -5.33 -5.72 6.00
CA ASP A 9 -4.15 -5.34 5.22
C ASP A 9 -4.42 -4.01 4.48
N HIS A 10 -3.37 -3.32 4.12
CA HIS A 10 -3.46 -2.16 3.24
C HIS A 10 -3.48 -2.60 1.78
N TYR A 11 -4.54 -2.24 1.07
CA TYR A 11 -4.67 -2.42 -0.37
C TYR A 11 -4.39 -1.12 -1.08
N ALA A 12 -3.27 -1.05 -1.78
CA ALA A 12 -2.80 0.17 -2.44
C ALA A 12 -3.09 0.16 -3.94
N THR A 13 -3.53 1.30 -4.43
CA THR A 13 -3.51 1.62 -5.87
C THR A 13 -2.35 2.56 -6.18
N ARG A 14 -1.94 2.59 -7.44
CA ARG A 14 -0.85 3.45 -7.92
C ARG A 14 -1.30 4.26 -9.11
N LEU A 15 -1.03 5.55 -9.06
CA LEU A 15 -1.14 6.43 -10.22
C LEU A 15 0.28 6.72 -10.71
N THR A 16 0.51 6.54 -11.99
CA THR A 16 1.80 6.84 -12.60
C THR A 16 1.67 8.00 -13.59
N ALA A 17 2.72 8.79 -13.68
CA ALA A 17 2.79 9.89 -14.63
C ALA A 17 4.18 9.98 -15.26
N SER A 18 4.23 10.31 -16.54
CA SER A 18 5.46 10.74 -17.19
C SER A 18 5.70 12.22 -16.93
N VAL A 19 6.95 12.63 -16.93
CA VAL A 19 7.39 14.02 -16.75
C VAL A 19 8.44 14.39 -17.78
N ASP A 20 8.51 15.68 -18.12
CA ASP A 20 9.52 16.23 -19.01
C ASP A 20 10.35 17.29 -18.25
N GLY A 21 11.59 17.53 -18.69
CA GLY A 21 12.45 18.57 -18.14
C GLY A 21 13.12 18.26 -16.80
N VAL A 22 12.90 17.06 -16.24
CA VAL A 22 13.53 16.61 -14.99
C VAL A 22 13.96 15.16 -15.09
N GLN A 23 15.09 14.84 -14.47
CA GLN A 23 15.55 13.45 -14.35
C GLN A 23 14.96 12.78 -13.11
N THR A 24 14.48 11.55 -13.27
CA THR A 24 13.96 10.71 -12.20
C THR A 24 14.88 9.52 -11.94
N ILE A 25 14.50 8.63 -11.04
CA ILE A 25 15.22 7.36 -10.80
C ILE A 25 15.33 6.57 -12.10
N ASN A 26 14.29 6.58 -12.93
CA ASN A 26 14.25 5.85 -14.20
C ASN A 26 15.43 6.24 -15.12
N ASP A 27 15.74 7.52 -15.22
CA ASP A 27 16.82 8.01 -16.08
C ASP A 27 18.21 7.57 -15.63
N LYS A 28 18.39 7.34 -14.34
CA LYS A 28 19.68 7.03 -13.71
C LYS A 28 19.90 5.55 -13.47
N ALA A 29 18.83 4.76 -13.46
CA ALA A 29 18.86 3.35 -13.09
C ALA A 29 19.25 2.41 -14.25
N HIS A 30 19.72 2.92 -15.38
CA HIS A 30 20.06 2.12 -16.55
C HIS A 30 21.42 2.45 -17.15
N GLY A 31 22.08 1.42 -17.73
CA GLY A 31 23.29 1.55 -18.51
C GLY A 31 24.45 2.24 -17.79
N ILE A 32 25.21 3.07 -18.51
CA ILE A 32 26.38 3.76 -17.97
C ILE A 32 26.05 4.74 -16.84
N LYS A 33 24.83 5.29 -16.81
CA LYS A 33 24.39 6.18 -15.73
C LYS A 33 24.29 5.42 -14.39
N LEU A 34 23.79 4.19 -14.42
CA LEU A 34 23.75 3.34 -13.24
C LEU A 34 25.16 3.04 -12.70
N VAL A 35 26.12 2.77 -13.59
CA VAL A 35 27.54 2.60 -13.18
C VAL A 35 28.04 3.84 -12.46
N GLY A 36 27.72 5.05 -12.96
CA GLY A 36 28.06 6.31 -12.29
C GLY A 36 27.40 6.46 -10.92
N GLU A 37 26.13 6.04 -10.78
CA GLU A 37 25.42 6.06 -9.49
C GLU A 37 26.03 5.04 -8.48
N VAL A 38 26.46 3.87 -8.94
CA VAL A 38 27.19 2.88 -8.13
C VAL A 38 28.53 3.46 -7.65
N ALA A 39 29.32 4.08 -8.55
CA ALA A 39 30.59 4.70 -8.19
C ALA A 39 30.40 5.80 -7.12
N LYS A 40 29.41 6.69 -7.29
CA LYS A 40 29.06 7.70 -6.28
C LYS A 40 28.70 7.08 -4.93
N TYR A 41 27.90 6.00 -4.95
CA TYR A 41 27.51 5.27 -3.74
C TYR A 41 28.75 4.74 -3.00
N CYS A 42 29.67 4.08 -3.73
CA CYS A 42 30.90 3.50 -3.15
C CYS A 42 31.84 4.54 -2.51
N ILE A 43 31.89 5.76 -3.06
CA ILE A 43 32.71 6.86 -2.50
C ILE A 43 31.92 7.77 -1.53
N GLY A 44 30.74 7.36 -1.10
CA GLY A 44 29.95 8.05 -0.08
C GLY A 44 29.15 9.27 -0.59
N GLN A 45 29.17 9.59 -1.87
CA GLN A 45 28.43 10.69 -2.46
C GLN A 45 26.94 10.43 -2.58
N GLN A 46 26.16 11.47 -2.92
CA GLN A 46 24.71 11.35 -3.17
C GLN A 46 24.47 10.51 -4.43
N SER A 47 23.63 9.47 -4.26
CA SER A 47 23.28 8.51 -5.31
C SER A 47 21.82 8.07 -5.17
N ILE A 48 21.19 7.67 -6.28
CA ILE A 48 19.86 7.07 -6.24
C ILE A 48 19.81 5.80 -5.37
N LEU A 49 20.94 5.12 -5.17
CA LEU A 49 21.05 3.93 -4.34
C LEU A 49 20.92 4.21 -2.82
N LYS A 50 20.98 5.48 -2.41
CA LYS A 50 20.72 5.93 -1.04
C LYS A 50 19.26 6.34 -0.82
N LEU A 51 18.47 6.45 -1.87
CA LEU A 51 17.06 6.82 -1.77
C LEU A 51 16.23 5.61 -1.33
N GLY A 52 15.33 5.80 -0.39
CA GLY A 52 14.25 4.85 -0.15
C GLY A 52 13.28 4.82 -1.33
N PRO A 53 12.45 3.78 -1.42
CA PRO A 53 11.46 3.66 -2.50
C PRO A 53 10.43 4.79 -2.49
N THR A 54 10.19 5.39 -1.33
CA THR A 54 9.29 6.53 -1.13
C THR A 54 10.08 7.70 -0.57
N THR A 55 9.94 8.86 -1.20
CA THR A 55 10.66 10.07 -0.79
C THR A 55 9.81 11.08 -0.04
N VAL A 56 8.48 11.04 -0.23
CA VAL A 56 7.50 11.90 0.47
C VAL A 56 6.30 11.07 0.90
N PHE A 57 5.88 11.27 2.12
CA PHE A 57 4.67 10.69 2.72
C PHE A 57 3.67 11.79 3.00
N CYS A 58 2.40 11.57 2.64
CA CYS A 58 1.30 12.47 2.93
C CYS A 58 0.19 11.68 3.63
N PHE A 59 -0.24 12.17 4.79
CA PHE A 59 -1.41 11.68 5.51
C PHE A 59 -2.53 12.69 5.37
N TRP A 60 -3.70 12.26 4.91
CA TRP A 60 -4.82 13.12 4.57
C TRP A 60 -6.13 12.60 5.15
N ARG A 61 -7.08 13.50 5.40
CA ARG A 61 -8.44 13.17 5.80
C ARG A 61 -9.35 13.22 4.57
N SER A 62 -9.99 12.10 4.23
CA SER A 62 -10.88 12.01 3.06
C SER A 62 -12.13 12.88 3.19
N LYS A 63 -12.56 13.14 4.43
CA LYS A 63 -13.70 14.01 4.74
C LYS A 63 -13.45 14.89 5.97
N PRO A 64 -14.16 16.04 6.09
CA PRO A 64 -14.12 16.86 7.30
C PRO A 64 -14.60 16.09 8.54
N GLY A 65 -14.10 16.48 9.71
CA GLY A 65 -14.54 15.93 11.01
C GLY A 65 -13.85 14.65 11.45
N LEU A 66 -13.01 14.03 10.63
CA LEU A 66 -12.19 12.90 11.07
C LEU A 66 -11.13 13.36 12.07
N THR A 67 -10.99 12.62 13.17
CA THR A 67 -9.95 12.88 14.18
C THR A 67 -8.56 12.58 13.62
N ASN A 68 -8.43 11.46 12.90
CA ASN A 68 -7.18 10.98 12.32
C ASN A 68 -7.25 10.96 10.79
N PRO A 69 -6.11 11.10 10.09
CA PRO A 69 -6.03 10.79 8.66
C PRO A 69 -6.45 9.35 8.37
N ASP A 70 -7.20 9.17 7.29
CA ASP A 70 -7.65 7.88 6.78
C ASP A 70 -7.09 7.54 5.41
N VAL A 71 -6.32 8.45 4.81
CA VAL A 71 -5.61 8.27 3.54
C VAL A 71 -4.12 8.45 3.76
N GLN A 72 -3.33 7.54 3.19
CA GLN A 72 -1.89 7.74 3.00
C GLN A 72 -1.55 7.79 1.52
N ILE A 73 -0.66 8.71 1.14
CA ILE A 73 -0.12 8.83 -0.22
C ILE A 73 1.40 8.82 -0.11
N ASN A 74 2.02 7.99 -0.92
CA ASN A 74 3.46 7.88 -1.07
C ASN A 74 3.89 8.38 -2.44
N PHE A 75 4.87 9.29 -2.47
CA PHE A 75 5.49 9.75 -3.70
C PHE A 75 6.82 9.05 -3.93
N THR A 76 6.97 8.47 -5.12
CA THR A 76 8.21 7.85 -5.60
C THR A 76 8.62 8.52 -6.91
N PRO A 77 9.82 9.12 -7.02
CA PRO A 77 10.29 9.76 -8.26
C PRO A 77 10.78 8.71 -9.28
N GLY A 78 9.93 7.77 -9.60
CA GLY A 78 10.18 6.67 -10.53
C GLY A 78 8.90 5.91 -10.86
N THR A 79 8.92 5.22 -12.00
CA THR A 79 7.82 4.37 -12.46
C THR A 79 8.32 2.97 -12.78
N HIS A 80 7.47 1.98 -12.59
CA HIS A 80 7.73 0.58 -12.90
C HIS A 80 6.88 0.14 -14.10
N GLN A 81 7.38 -0.82 -14.84
CA GLN A 81 6.61 -1.44 -15.93
C GLN A 81 5.34 -2.08 -15.37
N ARG A 82 4.24 -1.92 -16.10
CA ARG A 82 2.93 -2.44 -15.70
C ARG A 82 3.01 -3.94 -15.41
N GLY A 83 2.57 -4.33 -14.21
CA GLY A 83 2.62 -5.72 -13.75
C GLY A 83 4.01 -6.23 -13.31
N MET A 84 5.06 -5.43 -13.42
CA MET A 84 6.43 -5.79 -13.04
C MET A 84 7.02 -4.78 -12.05
N GLN A 85 6.79 -4.95 -10.76
CA GLN A 85 7.30 -4.03 -9.73
C GLN A 85 8.84 -3.99 -9.62
N SER A 86 9.52 -5.02 -10.09
CA SER A 86 10.99 -5.10 -10.08
C SER A 86 11.67 -4.42 -11.25
N THR A 87 10.91 -4.00 -12.28
CA THR A 87 11.46 -3.44 -13.51
C THR A 87 11.03 -1.99 -13.69
N LEU A 88 11.99 -1.07 -13.66
CA LEU A 88 11.74 0.34 -13.91
C LEU A 88 11.47 0.60 -15.40
N GLU A 89 10.61 1.57 -15.67
CA GLU A 89 10.45 2.11 -17.02
C GLU A 89 11.71 2.89 -17.45
N LYS A 90 11.84 3.13 -18.75
CA LYS A 90 12.98 3.91 -19.29
C LYS A 90 12.72 5.42 -19.31
N LYS A 91 11.45 5.84 -19.32
CA LYS A 91 11.08 7.26 -19.38
C LYS A 91 11.02 7.85 -17.99
N SER A 92 11.37 9.14 -17.89
CA SER A 92 11.18 9.91 -16.67
C SER A 92 9.73 9.90 -16.23
N GLY A 93 9.50 9.62 -14.96
CA GLY A 93 8.15 9.57 -14.40
C GLY A 93 8.19 9.45 -12.88
N PHE A 94 7.01 9.52 -12.29
CA PHE A 94 6.82 9.30 -10.86
C PHE A 94 5.56 8.48 -10.59
N THR A 95 5.48 7.95 -9.39
CA THR A 95 4.36 7.18 -8.89
C THR A 95 3.80 7.84 -7.64
N LEU A 96 2.47 7.99 -7.58
CA LEU A 96 1.71 8.23 -6.35
C LEU A 96 1.01 6.93 -5.98
N ALA A 97 1.46 6.27 -4.92
CA ALA A 97 0.77 5.13 -4.34
C ALA A 97 -0.14 5.62 -3.22
N THR A 98 -1.39 5.15 -3.17
CA THR A 98 -2.34 5.55 -2.14
C THR A 98 -3.21 4.39 -1.69
N TRP A 99 -3.66 4.46 -0.43
CA TRP A 99 -4.54 3.46 0.19
C TRP A 99 -5.36 4.05 1.32
N GLN A 100 -6.45 3.38 1.65
CA GLN A 100 -7.18 3.56 2.90
C GLN A 100 -6.26 3.16 4.05
N HIS A 101 -5.98 4.10 4.95
CA HIS A 101 -5.02 3.89 6.04
C HIS A 101 -5.60 3.07 7.20
N ARG A 102 -6.94 3.07 7.34
CA ARG A 102 -7.67 2.34 8.38
C ARG A 102 -8.82 1.53 7.77
N PRO A 103 -8.53 0.46 6.98
CA PRO A 103 -9.55 -0.29 6.28
C PRO A 103 -10.49 -1.03 7.23
N GLU A 104 -11.78 -1.04 6.87
CA GLU A 104 -12.82 -1.81 7.54
C GLU A 104 -12.99 -3.21 6.94
N SER A 105 -12.66 -3.39 5.67
CA SER A 105 -12.63 -4.69 5.02
C SER A 105 -11.77 -5.66 5.80
N SER A 106 -12.29 -6.85 6.05
CA SER A 106 -11.59 -7.92 6.77
C SER A 106 -11.78 -9.27 6.11
N GLY A 107 -10.77 -10.10 6.22
CA GLY A 107 -10.73 -11.43 5.66
C GLY A 107 -10.30 -12.49 6.65
N TYR A 108 -9.75 -13.57 6.13
CA TYR A 108 -9.29 -14.69 6.95
C TYR A 108 -8.10 -15.44 6.34
N VAL A 109 -7.43 -16.21 7.22
CA VAL A 109 -6.43 -17.23 6.84
C VAL A 109 -6.82 -18.54 7.52
N ARG A 110 -7.09 -19.59 6.75
CA ARG A 110 -7.59 -20.86 7.28
C ARG A 110 -6.80 -22.04 6.79
N SER A 111 -6.52 -23.00 7.66
CA SER A 111 -6.07 -24.32 7.25
C SER A 111 -7.21 -25.07 6.56
N VAL A 112 -6.95 -25.62 5.39
CA VAL A 112 -7.93 -26.37 4.57
C VAL A 112 -7.87 -27.87 4.80
N THR A 113 -6.75 -28.38 5.36
CA THR A 113 -6.53 -29.79 5.68
C THR A 113 -5.76 -29.93 7.00
N ASN A 114 -5.61 -31.15 7.48
CA ASN A 114 -4.77 -31.49 8.64
C ASN A 114 -3.29 -31.65 8.29
N ASN A 115 -2.93 -31.60 7.01
CA ASN A 115 -1.55 -31.67 6.58
C ASN A 115 -0.88 -30.29 6.71
N PRO A 116 0.15 -30.10 7.58
CA PRO A 116 0.78 -28.81 7.80
C PRO A 116 1.57 -28.27 6.61
N PHE A 117 1.79 -29.09 5.58
CA PHE A 117 2.49 -28.68 4.34
C PHE A 117 1.54 -28.16 3.26
N ASP A 118 0.22 -28.31 3.43
CA ASP A 118 -0.75 -27.75 2.51
C ASP A 118 -0.83 -26.23 2.69
N LYS A 119 -1.00 -25.53 1.56
CA LYS A 119 -1.14 -24.07 1.59
C LYS A 119 -2.46 -23.69 2.27
N PRO A 120 -2.46 -22.69 3.16
CA PRO A 120 -3.68 -22.17 3.73
C PRO A 120 -4.53 -21.46 2.67
N GLU A 121 -5.83 -21.41 2.91
CA GLU A 121 -6.71 -20.49 2.21
C GLU A 121 -6.52 -19.09 2.80
N ILE A 122 -6.21 -18.12 1.93
CA ILE A 122 -6.01 -16.72 2.32
C ILE A 122 -7.00 -15.88 1.53
N GLN A 123 -7.95 -15.26 2.23
CA GLN A 123 -8.98 -14.42 1.64
C GLN A 123 -9.01 -13.05 2.32
N PRO A 124 -8.36 -12.04 1.74
CA PRO A 124 -8.29 -10.71 2.34
C PRO A 124 -9.58 -9.89 2.25
N ASN A 125 -10.46 -10.20 1.29
CA ASN A 125 -11.69 -9.45 1.02
C ASN A 125 -11.46 -7.95 0.76
N TYR A 126 -10.39 -7.59 0.05
CA TYR A 126 -10.07 -6.19 -0.25
C TYR A 126 -11.26 -5.45 -0.86
N LEU A 127 -11.50 -4.23 -0.37
CA LEU A 127 -12.56 -3.34 -0.84
C LEU A 127 -13.96 -3.99 -0.80
N SER A 128 -14.21 -4.88 0.17
CA SER A 128 -15.54 -5.43 0.44
C SER A 128 -16.44 -4.42 1.17
N ASP A 129 -15.85 -3.52 1.94
CA ASP A 129 -16.56 -2.45 2.64
C ASP A 129 -16.72 -1.21 1.74
N GLU A 130 -17.92 -0.60 1.76
CA GLU A 130 -18.23 0.58 0.93
C GLU A 130 -17.41 1.82 1.34
N GLU A 131 -17.10 1.96 2.63
CA GLU A 131 -16.27 3.09 3.10
C GLU A 131 -14.84 2.97 2.56
N ASP A 132 -14.27 1.77 2.48
CA ASP A 132 -12.96 1.56 1.88
C ASP A 132 -12.96 1.90 0.39
N GLN A 133 -14.03 1.54 -0.33
CA GLN A 133 -14.19 1.89 -1.74
C GLN A 133 -14.28 3.41 -1.92
N ARG A 134 -15.08 4.09 -1.08
CA ARG A 134 -15.21 5.55 -1.10
C ARG A 134 -13.86 6.23 -0.84
N VAL A 135 -13.16 5.82 0.24
CA VAL A 135 -11.90 6.46 0.64
C VAL A 135 -10.82 6.27 -0.41
N ILE A 136 -10.67 5.09 -1.01
CA ILE A 136 -9.64 4.87 -2.03
C ILE A 136 -9.95 5.62 -3.34
N LEU A 137 -11.23 5.79 -3.68
CA LEU A 137 -11.66 6.65 -4.80
C LEU A 137 -11.31 8.11 -4.54
N ASP A 138 -11.64 8.64 -3.36
CA ASP A 138 -11.32 10.02 -2.98
C ASP A 138 -9.81 10.26 -2.95
N ALA A 139 -9.04 9.30 -2.43
CA ALA A 139 -7.58 9.33 -2.42
C ALA A 139 -7.00 9.34 -3.84
N THR A 140 -7.55 8.54 -4.75
CA THR A 140 -7.15 8.51 -6.17
C THR A 140 -7.43 9.84 -6.86
N LYS A 141 -8.61 10.42 -6.62
CA LYS A 141 -8.97 11.76 -7.12
C LYS A 141 -8.07 12.85 -6.53
N LEU A 142 -7.68 12.73 -5.25
CA LEU A 142 -6.72 13.65 -4.63
C LEU A 142 -5.35 13.55 -5.33
N CYS A 143 -4.86 12.35 -5.61
CA CYS A 143 -3.61 12.16 -6.35
C CYS A 143 -3.66 12.87 -7.72
N ARG A 144 -4.78 12.77 -8.46
CA ARG A 144 -4.97 13.50 -9.71
C ARG A 144 -4.93 15.01 -9.54
N ARG A 145 -5.58 15.55 -8.49
CA ARG A 145 -5.49 16.99 -8.17
C ARG A 145 -4.07 17.42 -7.86
N LEU A 146 -3.30 16.60 -7.11
CA LEU A 146 -1.90 16.88 -6.83
C LEU A 146 -1.05 16.96 -8.12
N MET A 147 -1.28 16.05 -9.06
CA MET A 147 -0.60 16.07 -10.37
C MET A 147 -0.87 17.34 -11.18
N GLN A 148 -2.00 18.00 -10.94
CA GLN A 148 -2.44 19.21 -11.68
C GLN A 148 -2.05 20.53 -10.98
N THR A 149 -1.34 20.47 -9.85
CA THR A 149 -0.93 21.67 -9.11
C THR A 149 0.05 22.53 -9.89
N ASP A 150 0.06 23.83 -9.63
CA ASP A 150 0.95 24.80 -10.26
C ASP A 150 2.45 24.42 -10.08
N ALA A 151 2.77 23.84 -8.93
CA ALA A 151 4.13 23.38 -8.63
C ALA A 151 4.64 22.30 -9.60
N LEU A 152 3.73 21.48 -10.17
CA LEU A 152 4.08 20.41 -11.10
C LEU A 152 3.91 20.78 -12.57
N LYS A 153 3.27 21.90 -12.91
CA LYS A 153 3.09 22.38 -14.29
C LYS A 153 4.40 22.48 -15.10
N PRO A 154 5.53 22.97 -14.52
CA PRO A 154 6.80 23.06 -15.28
C PRO A 154 7.31 21.70 -15.79
N PHE A 155 6.91 20.61 -15.17
CA PHE A 155 7.36 19.25 -15.50
C PHE A 155 6.43 18.54 -16.49
N GLN A 156 5.44 19.21 -17.06
CA GLN A 156 4.52 18.69 -18.08
C GLN A 156 3.94 17.30 -17.72
N VAL A 157 3.46 17.17 -16.50
CA VAL A 157 2.95 15.89 -15.96
C VAL A 157 1.82 15.34 -16.82
N LYS A 158 1.97 14.10 -17.26
CA LYS A 158 0.94 13.37 -18.02
C LYS A 158 0.66 12.04 -17.33
N GLU A 159 -0.55 11.88 -16.80
CA GLU A 159 -1.01 10.61 -16.22
C GLU A 159 -0.90 9.49 -17.25
N THR A 160 -0.20 8.41 -16.89
CA THR A 160 -0.02 7.22 -17.74
C THR A 160 -0.84 6.03 -17.26
N TYR A 161 -1.11 5.97 -15.95
CA TYR A 161 -1.99 4.96 -15.35
C TYR A 161 -2.76 5.60 -14.17
N PRO A 162 -4.06 5.27 -13.99
CA PRO A 162 -4.94 4.47 -14.85
C PRO A 162 -5.23 5.08 -16.22
N GLY A 163 -4.92 6.37 -16.39
CA GLY A 163 -5.08 7.11 -17.61
C GLY A 163 -6.28 8.08 -17.54
N ILE A 164 -6.11 9.24 -18.17
CA ILE A 164 -7.07 10.37 -18.10
C ILE A 164 -8.44 10.04 -18.71
N SER A 165 -8.55 8.99 -19.52
CA SER A 165 -9.82 8.55 -20.09
C SER A 165 -10.78 7.94 -19.07
N ILE A 166 -10.25 7.41 -17.96
CA ILE A 166 -11.05 6.82 -16.88
C ILE A 166 -11.46 7.94 -15.90
N GLN A 167 -12.71 8.44 -16.06
CA GLN A 167 -13.26 9.52 -15.24
C GLN A 167 -14.42 9.09 -14.35
N ASN A 168 -15.12 8.02 -14.73
CA ASN A 168 -16.26 7.50 -14.00
C ASN A 168 -15.78 6.72 -12.77
N ASP A 169 -16.46 6.89 -11.62
CA ASP A 169 -16.08 6.24 -10.35
C ASP A 169 -16.13 4.72 -10.44
N ASN A 170 -17.07 4.14 -11.15
CA ASN A 170 -17.16 2.68 -11.31
C ASN A 170 -15.99 2.13 -12.13
N GLU A 171 -15.62 2.80 -13.23
CA GLU A 171 -14.45 2.44 -14.04
C GLU A 171 -13.16 2.61 -13.26
N LEU A 172 -13.05 3.68 -12.47
CA LEU A 172 -11.90 3.93 -11.63
C LEU A 172 -11.76 2.87 -10.54
N LEU A 173 -12.87 2.51 -9.87
CA LEU A 173 -12.87 1.46 -8.86
C LEU A 173 -12.54 0.09 -9.48
N HIS A 174 -13.03 -0.19 -10.69
CA HIS A 174 -12.66 -1.40 -11.43
C HIS A 174 -11.15 -1.44 -11.72
N SER A 175 -10.59 -0.34 -12.22
CA SER A 175 -9.14 -0.20 -12.43
C SER A 175 -8.33 -0.38 -11.13
N ILE A 176 -8.83 0.15 -10.01
CA ILE A 176 -8.21 -0.02 -8.69
C ILE A 176 -8.21 -1.50 -8.29
N ARG A 177 -9.33 -2.22 -8.48
CA ARG A 177 -9.43 -3.65 -8.18
C ARG A 177 -8.52 -4.51 -9.05
N ASP A 178 -8.36 -4.15 -10.32
CA ASP A 178 -7.53 -4.92 -11.26
C ASP A 178 -6.03 -4.80 -10.98
N MET A 179 -5.59 -3.64 -10.54
CA MET A 179 -4.17 -3.32 -10.45
C MET A 179 -3.68 -2.98 -9.03
N GLY A 180 -4.62 -2.86 -8.10
CA GLY A 180 -4.28 -2.69 -6.69
C GLY A 180 -3.62 -3.94 -6.12
N GLN A 181 -2.85 -3.75 -5.08
CA GLN A 181 -2.06 -4.81 -4.47
C GLN A 181 -1.92 -4.61 -2.98
N SER A 182 -1.74 -5.72 -2.26
CA SER A 182 -1.23 -5.71 -0.90
C SER A 182 0.10 -4.94 -0.84
N ILE A 183 0.29 -4.18 0.22
CA ILE A 183 1.60 -3.60 0.54
C ILE A 183 2.26 -4.33 1.73
N TYR A 184 1.78 -5.54 1.99
CA TYR A 184 2.35 -6.48 2.96
C TYR A 184 2.29 -6.00 4.42
N HIS A 185 1.20 -5.32 4.78
CA HIS A 185 0.92 -4.87 6.15
C HIS A 185 -0.14 -5.74 6.84
N LEU A 186 -0.10 -7.05 6.59
CA LEU A 186 -1.06 -8.01 7.11
C LEU A 186 -1.04 -8.06 8.64
N MET A 187 -2.23 -8.07 9.25
CA MET A 187 -2.40 -8.13 10.70
C MET A 187 -3.76 -8.70 11.12
N GLY A 188 -3.96 -8.87 12.42
CA GLY A 188 -5.27 -9.07 13.04
C GLY A 188 -5.75 -10.50 13.16
N THR A 189 -5.05 -11.50 12.59
CA THR A 189 -5.50 -12.90 12.53
C THR A 189 -5.44 -13.66 13.86
N CYS A 190 -4.88 -13.07 14.92
CA CYS A 190 -4.89 -13.56 16.30
C CYS A 190 -5.18 -12.39 17.26
N ARG A 191 -6.21 -11.60 16.95
CA ARG A 191 -6.43 -10.31 17.58
C ARG A 191 -6.55 -10.37 19.09
N MET A 192 -6.01 -9.36 19.73
CA MET A 192 -6.11 -9.13 21.16
C MET A 192 -7.54 -8.73 21.55
N GLY A 193 -7.97 -9.17 22.71
CA GLY A 193 -9.24 -8.75 23.30
C GLY A 193 -9.51 -9.45 24.64
N PRO A 194 -10.57 -9.05 25.34
CA PRO A 194 -10.92 -9.62 26.64
C PRO A 194 -11.46 -11.06 26.51
N ILE A 195 -11.35 -11.82 27.58
CA ILE A 195 -11.74 -13.25 27.65
C ILE A 195 -13.23 -13.51 27.29
N ASN A 196 -14.10 -12.53 27.45
CA ASN A 196 -15.50 -12.62 27.11
C ASN A 196 -15.80 -12.32 25.63
N ASP A 197 -14.81 -11.91 24.85
CA ASP A 197 -14.92 -11.81 23.40
C ASP A 197 -14.54 -13.15 22.77
N PRO A 198 -15.51 -13.90 22.18
CA PRO A 198 -15.24 -15.23 21.62
C PRO A 198 -14.30 -15.22 20.43
N MET A 199 -14.08 -14.04 19.82
CA MET A 199 -13.17 -13.87 18.69
C MET A 199 -11.79 -13.34 19.10
N ALA A 200 -11.57 -13.02 20.38
CA ALA A 200 -10.25 -12.68 20.89
C ALA A 200 -9.38 -13.94 21.01
N VAL A 201 -8.15 -13.86 20.56
CA VAL A 201 -7.19 -14.97 20.60
C VAL A 201 -6.19 -14.81 21.73
N VAL A 202 -5.74 -13.58 22.01
CA VAL A 202 -4.79 -13.27 23.09
C VAL A 202 -5.30 -12.19 24.03
N ASP A 203 -4.80 -12.20 25.25
CA ASP A 203 -5.03 -11.14 26.23
C ASP A 203 -4.05 -9.96 26.06
N ASP A 204 -4.11 -8.96 26.96
CA ASP A 204 -3.23 -7.79 26.99
C ASP A 204 -1.76 -8.10 27.38
N GLN A 205 -1.51 -9.34 27.84
CA GLN A 205 -0.15 -9.88 28.08
C GLN A 205 0.31 -10.80 26.95
N LEU A 206 -0.40 -10.83 25.81
CA LEU A 206 -0.13 -11.64 24.64
C LEU A 206 -0.28 -13.16 24.86
N LYS A 207 -0.93 -13.57 25.96
CA LYS A 207 -1.17 -14.99 26.26
C LYS A 207 -2.40 -15.47 25.50
N VAL A 208 -2.30 -16.66 24.92
CA VAL A 208 -3.42 -17.28 24.20
C VAL A 208 -4.50 -17.70 25.19
N HIS A 209 -5.74 -17.28 24.96
CA HIS A 209 -6.88 -17.68 25.79
C HIS A 209 -7.08 -19.20 25.78
N GLY A 210 -7.16 -19.81 26.97
CA GLY A 210 -7.44 -21.22 27.14
C GLY A 210 -6.25 -22.17 26.86
N ILE A 211 -5.05 -21.66 26.63
CA ILE A 211 -3.82 -22.45 26.46
C ILE A 211 -2.73 -21.91 27.39
N ASP A 212 -2.23 -22.75 28.27
CA ASP A 212 -1.14 -22.37 29.17
C ASP A 212 0.20 -22.29 28.43
N ASN A 213 1.04 -21.34 28.88
CA ASN A 213 2.43 -21.16 28.42
C ASN A 213 2.59 -20.87 26.92
N LEU A 214 1.56 -20.39 26.24
CA LEU A 214 1.62 -19.97 24.83
C LEU A 214 1.36 -18.46 24.70
N ARG A 215 2.20 -17.80 23.90
CA ARG A 215 2.03 -16.39 23.49
C ARG A 215 2.17 -16.22 22.00
N ILE A 216 1.50 -15.17 21.47
CA ILE A 216 1.66 -14.70 20.08
C ILE A 216 2.20 -13.29 20.16
N ILE A 217 3.33 -13.02 19.43
CA ILE A 217 4.06 -11.76 19.49
C ILE A 217 4.43 -11.33 18.06
N ASP A 218 3.45 -10.93 17.30
CA ASP A 218 3.59 -10.36 15.95
C ASP A 218 2.37 -9.49 15.61
N ALA A 219 2.29 -8.96 14.39
CA ALA A 219 1.20 -8.08 13.96
C ALA A 219 -0.18 -8.75 13.97
N SER A 220 -0.28 -10.07 14.03
CA SER A 220 -1.55 -10.77 14.08
C SER A 220 -2.38 -10.46 15.33
N ILE A 221 -1.74 -9.99 16.42
CA ILE A 221 -2.44 -9.62 17.65
C ILE A 221 -3.19 -8.30 17.56
N MET A 222 -2.92 -7.45 16.58
CA MET A 222 -3.52 -6.12 16.47
C MET A 222 -5.02 -6.24 16.16
N PRO A 223 -5.90 -5.64 16.99
CA PRO A 223 -7.34 -5.77 16.78
C PRO A 223 -7.87 -4.95 15.61
N THR A 224 -7.21 -3.84 15.30
CA THR A 224 -7.54 -2.94 14.19
C THR A 224 -6.25 -2.43 13.53
N MET A 225 -6.37 -1.96 12.31
CA MET A 225 -5.27 -1.31 11.59
C MET A 225 -4.86 -0.02 12.32
N ILE A 226 -3.55 0.19 12.49
CA ILE A 226 -2.93 1.33 13.20
C ILE A 226 -2.56 2.46 12.24
#